data_801031c97b77041918f455815749a749
#
_entry.id   801031c97b77041918f455815749a749
#
_cell.length_a   1.000
_cell.length_b   1.000
_cell.length_c   1.000
_cell.angle_alpha   90.00
_cell.angle_beta   90.00
_cell.angle_gamma   90.00
#
_symmetry.space_group_name_H-M   'P 1'
#
loop_
_entity.id
_entity.type
_entity.pdbx_description
1 polymer ?
#
loop_
_entity_poly.entity_id
_entity_poly.type
_entity_poly.pdbx_seq_one_letter_code
_entity_poly.pdbx_strand_id
1 'polypeptide(L)'
;RSIVQNDHCAHMDQYGMGVYQPMYQRVTDQWEDVRRQYEAAPFPVSKCNLYHTDDASRTRTERRIRDKGLAVEVVRAERTSLEISAAGVDKGTGLRELCRQIGVPIHQTIAVGDANNDIGMFRVAGLAGAMGNAEPDIQALAGAVVADCDHDGCAEAIDRYLL
;
A
#
# COMPACT_ATOMS: atom_id res chain seq x y z
N ARG A 1 -0.69 -1.78 -15.70
CA ARG A 1 0.11 -0.54 -15.62
C ARG A 1 -0.29 0.20 -14.37
N SER A 2 0.65 0.50 -13.49
CA SER A 2 0.44 1.36 -12.34
C SER A 2 0.56 2.81 -12.79
N ILE A 3 -0.41 3.66 -12.46
CA ILE A 3 -0.23 5.10 -12.56
C ILE A 3 0.35 5.55 -11.23
N VAL A 4 1.56 6.05 -11.27
CA VAL A 4 2.08 6.92 -10.24
C VAL A 4 1.66 8.31 -10.62
N GLN A 5 0.59 8.83 -10.02
CA GLN A 5 0.17 10.19 -10.25
C GLN A 5 1.10 11.11 -9.48
N ASN A 6 1.93 11.80 -10.21
CA ASN A 6 2.71 12.89 -9.69
C ASN A 6 2.52 14.07 -10.64
N ASP A 7 1.71 15.05 -10.27
CA ASP A 7 1.55 16.29 -11.03
C ASP A 7 2.87 17.08 -11.12
N HIS A 8 3.95 16.57 -10.50
CA HIS A 8 5.23 17.23 -10.34
C HIS A 8 6.42 16.28 -10.53
N CYS A 9 6.41 15.41 -11.51
CA CYS A 9 7.55 14.50 -11.79
C CYS A 9 8.90 15.24 -11.88
N ALA A 10 8.92 16.51 -12.30
CA ALA A 10 10.09 17.36 -12.32
C ALA A 10 10.58 17.84 -10.93
N HIS A 11 9.82 17.60 -9.87
CA HIS A 11 10.08 18.07 -8.51
C HIS A 11 10.05 16.94 -7.48
N MET A 12 10.28 15.70 -7.89
CA MET A 12 10.23 14.53 -7.00
C MET A 12 11.16 14.66 -5.79
N ASP A 13 12.28 15.33 -5.90
CA ASP A 13 13.20 15.60 -4.78
C ASP A 13 12.55 16.41 -3.65
N GLN A 14 11.60 17.28 -3.98
CA GLN A 14 10.87 18.09 -3.00
C GLN A 14 9.83 17.27 -2.21
N TYR A 15 9.48 16.08 -2.69
CA TYR A 15 8.42 15.24 -2.12
C TYR A 15 8.94 14.07 -1.28
N GLY A 16 10.22 14.04 -0.98
CA GLY A 16 10.82 13.04 -0.11
C GLY A 16 10.99 11.66 -0.76
N MET A 17 10.92 11.58 -2.07
CA MET A 17 11.16 10.34 -2.82
C MET A 17 12.62 10.20 -3.29
N GLY A 18 13.52 11.07 -2.87
CA GLY A 18 14.88 11.20 -3.39
C GLY A 18 15.64 9.89 -3.63
N VAL A 19 15.63 8.99 -2.66
CA VAL A 19 16.31 7.68 -2.76
C VAL A 19 15.58 6.70 -3.69
N TYR A 20 14.28 6.83 -3.88
CA TYR A 20 13.48 5.94 -4.73
C TYR A 20 13.27 6.49 -6.14
N GLN A 21 13.57 7.76 -6.40
CA GLN A 21 13.37 8.41 -7.68
C GLN A 21 14.02 7.66 -8.85
N PRO A 22 15.30 7.20 -8.79
CA PRO A 22 15.91 6.47 -9.90
C PRO A 22 15.18 5.15 -10.22
N MET A 23 14.61 4.50 -9.21
CA MET A 23 13.80 3.28 -9.38
C MET A 23 12.51 3.60 -10.14
N TYR A 24 11.76 4.59 -9.68
CA TYR A 24 10.50 4.98 -10.32
C TYR A 24 10.71 5.44 -11.75
N GLN A 25 11.74 6.21 -12.05
CA GLN A 25 12.07 6.64 -13.40
C GLN A 25 12.36 5.49 -14.37
N ARG A 26 12.81 4.34 -13.87
CA ARG A 26 13.08 3.14 -14.68
C ARG A 26 11.86 2.29 -14.96
N VAL A 27 10.86 2.32 -14.07
CA VAL A 27 9.71 1.40 -14.12
C VAL A 27 8.39 2.08 -14.45
N THR A 28 8.39 3.43 -14.57
CA THR A 28 7.19 4.20 -14.88
C THR A 28 7.38 5.06 -16.11
N ASP A 29 6.31 5.21 -16.91
CA ASP A 29 6.25 6.22 -17.95
C ASP A 29 6.17 7.61 -17.28
N GLN A 30 6.99 8.53 -17.74
CA GLN A 30 7.03 9.92 -17.23
C GLN A 30 6.02 10.74 -18.01
N TRP A 31 4.97 11.21 -17.33
CA TRP A 31 3.92 12.02 -17.91
C TRP A 31 3.89 13.42 -17.27
N GLU A 32 3.96 14.45 -18.08
CA GLU A 32 3.89 15.84 -17.62
C GLU A 32 2.47 16.21 -17.12
N ASP A 33 1.43 15.65 -17.76
CA ASP A 33 0.03 15.85 -17.43
C ASP A 33 -0.71 14.51 -17.50
N VAL A 34 -0.80 13.83 -16.37
CA VAL A 34 -1.45 12.52 -16.23
C VAL A 34 -2.92 12.57 -16.66
N ARG A 35 -3.64 13.65 -16.29
CA ARG A 35 -5.05 13.77 -16.62
C ARG A 35 -5.26 13.86 -18.13
N ARG A 36 -4.55 14.77 -18.79
CA ARG A 36 -4.65 14.97 -20.25
C ARG A 36 -4.29 13.68 -21.01
N GLN A 37 -3.23 12.98 -20.58
CA GLN A 37 -2.81 11.76 -21.23
C GLN A 37 -3.80 10.62 -21.01
N TYR A 38 -4.35 10.50 -19.81
CA TYR A 38 -5.40 9.52 -19.54
C TYR A 38 -6.68 9.82 -20.36
N GLU A 39 -7.12 11.07 -20.43
CA GLU A 39 -8.29 11.47 -21.22
C GLU A 39 -8.10 11.19 -22.72
N ALA A 40 -6.87 11.32 -23.24
CA ALA A 40 -6.54 11.03 -24.64
C ALA A 40 -6.52 9.53 -24.95
N ALA A 41 -6.11 8.68 -23.99
CA ALA A 41 -6.03 7.23 -24.15
C ALA A 41 -6.40 6.52 -22.83
N PRO A 42 -7.70 6.46 -22.47
CA PRO A 42 -8.14 5.84 -21.23
C PRO A 42 -7.79 4.34 -21.15
N PHE A 43 -7.43 3.88 -19.95
CA PHE A 43 -7.19 2.48 -19.65
C PHE A 43 -7.68 2.16 -18.22
N PRO A 44 -7.94 0.89 -17.89
CA PRO A 44 -8.33 0.50 -16.54
C PRO A 44 -7.22 0.86 -15.53
N VAL A 45 -7.58 1.63 -14.50
CA VAL A 45 -6.68 1.98 -13.39
C VAL A 45 -6.90 1.00 -12.26
N SER A 46 -5.87 0.29 -11.86
CA SER A 46 -5.93 -0.65 -10.73
C SER A 46 -5.62 0.03 -9.39
N LYS A 47 -4.74 1.02 -9.40
CA LYS A 47 -4.29 1.74 -8.20
C LYS A 47 -3.75 3.11 -8.57
N CYS A 48 -3.95 4.08 -7.68
CA CYS A 48 -3.37 5.41 -7.79
C CYS A 48 -2.62 5.73 -6.49
N ASN A 49 -1.37 6.14 -6.60
CA ASN A 49 -0.57 6.60 -5.48
C ASN A 49 -0.40 8.10 -5.57
N LEU A 50 -0.72 8.82 -4.49
CA LEU A 50 -0.56 10.26 -4.37
C LEU A 50 0.53 10.56 -3.34
N TYR A 51 1.55 11.27 -3.73
CA TYR A 51 2.64 11.69 -2.87
C TYR A 51 2.50 13.17 -2.51
N HIS A 52 2.82 13.52 -1.27
CA HIS A 52 2.65 14.86 -0.72
C HIS A 52 3.95 15.35 -0.09
N THR A 53 4.11 16.66 -0.01
CA THR A 53 5.27 17.29 0.63
C THR A 53 5.30 17.10 2.15
N ASP A 54 4.12 16.99 2.75
CA ASP A 54 3.95 16.92 4.19
C ASP A 54 2.63 16.21 4.58
N ASP A 55 2.51 15.85 5.85
CA ASP A 55 1.31 15.19 6.38
C ASP A 55 0.06 16.09 6.31
N ALA A 56 0.21 17.39 6.44
CA ALA A 56 -0.93 18.31 6.39
C ALA A 56 -1.54 18.36 4.99
N SER A 57 -0.72 18.36 3.93
CA SER A 57 -1.20 18.29 2.56
C SER A 57 -1.82 16.94 2.22
N ARG A 58 -1.25 15.83 2.72
CA ARG A 58 -1.83 14.49 2.63
C ARG A 58 -3.22 14.45 3.27
N THR A 59 -3.33 14.93 4.51
CA THR A 59 -4.60 14.96 5.26
C THR A 59 -5.67 15.79 4.56
N ARG A 60 -5.31 16.94 3.98
CA ARG A 60 -6.25 17.75 3.18
C ARG A 60 -6.74 17.00 1.95
N THR A 61 -5.85 16.30 1.25
CA THR A 61 -6.22 15.52 0.06
C THR A 61 -7.14 14.36 0.44
N GLU A 62 -6.80 13.60 1.48
CA GLU A 62 -7.63 12.50 1.98
C GLU A 62 -9.05 12.99 2.32
N ARG A 63 -9.16 14.09 3.08
CA ARG A 63 -10.45 14.70 3.41
C ARG A 63 -11.24 15.08 2.16
N ARG A 64 -10.62 15.74 1.18
CA ARG A 64 -11.28 16.11 -0.07
C ARG A 64 -11.80 14.91 -0.86
N ILE A 65 -11.08 13.79 -0.87
CA ILE A 65 -11.54 12.57 -1.54
C ILE A 65 -12.76 12.01 -0.80
N ARG A 66 -12.70 11.93 0.53
CA ARG A 66 -13.82 11.46 1.36
C ARG A 66 -15.06 12.34 1.23
N ASP A 67 -14.89 13.66 1.27
CA ASP A 67 -15.98 14.63 1.15
C ASP A 67 -16.70 14.55 -0.21
N LYS A 68 -16.03 14.06 -1.26
CA LYS A 68 -16.63 13.84 -2.57
C LYS A 68 -17.44 12.54 -2.67
N GLY A 69 -17.42 11.67 -1.67
CA GLY A 69 -18.16 10.43 -1.66
C GLY A 69 -17.80 9.48 -2.80
N LEU A 70 -16.54 9.49 -3.25
CA LEU A 70 -16.09 8.59 -4.30
C LEU A 70 -16.08 7.14 -3.79
N ALA A 71 -16.49 6.19 -4.62
CA ALA A 71 -16.45 4.76 -4.31
C ALA A 71 -15.02 4.22 -4.44
N VAL A 72 -14.16 4.59 -3.51
CA VAL A 72 -12.74 4.21 -3.46
C VAL A 72 -12.32 3.85 -2.04
N GLU A 73 -11.35 2.95 -1.94
CA GLU A 73 -10.56 2.78 -0.73
C GLU A 73 -9.42 3.81 -0.73
N VAL A 74 -9.21 4.46 0.42
CA VAL A 74 -8.11 5.40 0.62
C VAL A 74 -7.33 4.99 1.84
N VAL A 75 -6.08 4.62 1.66
CA VAL A 75 -5.21 4.15 2.73
C VAL A 75 -3.97 5.04 2.81
N ARG A 76 -3.60 5.40 4.02
CA ARG A 76 -2.31 6.04 4.29
C ARG A 76 -1.23 4.98 4.18
N ALA A 77 -0.33 5.16 3.23
CA ALA A 77 0.87 4.35 3.09
C ALA A 77 2.06 5.27 3.27
N GLU A 78 3.21 4.79 3.55
CA GLU A 78 4.41 5.56 3.79
C GLU A 78 4.16 6.88 4.56
N ARG A 79 5.18 7.69 4.74
CA ARG A 79 5.08 8.90 5.59
C ARG A 79 4.12 9.97 5.04
N THR A 80 4.08 10.14 3.72
CA THR A 80 3.35 11.25 3.08
C THR A 80 2.53 10.82 1.88
N SER A 81 2.27 9.53 1.69
CA SER A 81 1.52 9.02 0.56
C SER A 81 0.10 8.57 0.91
N LEU A 82 -0.76 8.57 -0.10
CA LEU A 82 -2.07 7.93 -0.10
C LEU A 82 -2.09 6.89 -1.22
N GLU A 83 -2.54 5.70 -0.91
CA GLU A 83 -2.91 4.69 -1.87
C GLU A 83 -4.42 4.72 -2.08
N ILE A 84 -4.84 4.73 -3.34
CA ILE A 84 -6.24 4.76 -3.71
C ILE A 84 -6.52 3.58 -4.64
N SER A 85 -7.47 2.76 -4.28
CA SER A 85 -7.96 1.63 -5.07
C SER A 85 -9.48 1.68 -5.21
N ALA A 86 -10.06 0.80 -6.02
CA ALA A 86 -11.50 0.68 -6.10
C ALA A 86 -12.10 0.27 -4.75
N ALA A 87 -13.35 0.67 -4.49
CA ALA A 87 -14.05 0.29 -3.26
C ALA A 87 -14.04 -1.24 -3.05
N GLY A 88 -13.75 -1.68 -1.85
CA GLY A 88 -13.65 -3.08 -1.47
C GLY A 88 -12.39 -3.80 -1.98
N VAL A 89 -11.44 -3.07 -2.58
CA VAL A 89 -10.15 -3.62 -3.03
C VAL A 89 -9.06 -3.21 -2.05
N ASP A 90 -8.65 -4.16 -1.21
CA ASP A 90 -7.56 -4.03 -0.25
C ASP A 90 -6.66 -5.28 -0.28
N LYS A 91 -5.60 -5.31 0.53
CA LYS A 91 -4.70 -6.48 0.62
C LYS A 91 -5.42 -7.74 1.14
N GLY A 92 -6.47 -7.58 1.94
CA GLY A 92 -7.26 -8.71 2.45
C GLY A 92 -8.12 -9.35 1.37
N THR A 93 -8.79 -8.55 0.54
CA THR A 93 -9.53 -9.07 -0.63
C THR A 93 -8.59 -9.72 -1.62
N GLY A 94 -7.40 -9.15 -1.84
CA GLY A 94 -6.34 -9.75 -2.66
C GLY A 94 -5.89 -11.11 -2.13
N LEU A 95 -5.65 -11.21 -0.82
CA LEU A 95 -5.27 -12.49 -0.18
C LEU A 95 -6.37 -13.55 -0.33
N ARG A 96 -7.64 -13.18 -0.12
CA ARG A 96 -8.77 -14.12 -0.32
C ARG A 96 -8.83 -14.64 -1.76
N GLU A 97 -8.68 -13.75 -2.73
CA GLU A 97 -8.72 -14.13 -4.13
C GLU A 97 -7.52 -15.01 -4.52
N LEU A 98 -6.32 -14.69 -4.04
CA LEU A 98 -5.14 -15.55 -4.22
C LEU A 98 -5.39 -16.95 -3.66
N CYS A 99 -5.85 -17.05 -2.41
CA CYS A 99 -6.16 -18.32 -1.75
C CYS A 99 -7.18 -19.14 -2.55
N ARG A 100 -8.22 -18.48 -3.07
CA ARG A 100 -9.23 -19.13 -3.93
C ARG A 100 -8.62 -19.69 -5.20
N GLN A 101 -7.71 -18.94 -5.85
CA GLN A 101 -7.08 -19.37 -7.11
C GLN A 101 -6.13 -20.55 -6.92
N ILE A 102 -5.36 -20.56 -5.83
CA ILE A 102 -4.38 -21.64 -5.55
C ILE A 102 -4.92 -22.78 -4.70
N GLY A 103 -6.21 -22.71 -4.29
CA GLY A 103 -6.87 -23.76 -3.51
C GLY A 103 -6.40 -23.88 -2.06
N VAL A 104 -5.80 -22.81 -1.48
CA VAL A 104 -5.35 -22.79 -0.08
C VAL A 104 -6.45 -22.16 0.80
N PRO A 105 -6.90 -22.83 1.86
CA PRO A 105 -7.84 -22.25 2.81
C PRO A 105 -7.24 -21.00 3.48
N ILE A 106 -8.01 -19.90 3.55
CA ILE A 106 -7.55 -18.62 4.09
C ILE A 106 -7.01 -18.72 5.52
N HIS A 107 -7.60 -19.60 6.34
CA HIS A 107 -7.14 -19.84 7.72
C HIS A 107 -5.81 -20.58 7.81
N GLN A 108 -5.26 -21.08 6.70
CA GLN A 108 -3.93 -21.69 6.61
C GLN A 108 -2.88 -20.71 6.08
N THR A 109 -3.16 -19.42 6.12
CA THR A 109 -2.24 -18.38 5.66
C THR A 109 -1.63 -17.62 6.83
N ILE A 110 -0.42 -17.14 6.62
CA ILE A 110 0.24 -16.17 7.49
C ILE A 110 0.40 -14.88 6.68
N ALA A 111 -0.06 -13.77 7.24
CA ALA A 111 0.14 -12.44 6.68
C ALA A 111 1.13 -11.66 7.54
N VAL A 112 2.22 -11.20 6.96
CA VAL A 112 3.22 -10.37 7.65
C VAL A 112 3.17 -8.95 7.06
N GLY A 113 3.15 -7.94 7.94
CA GLY A 113 3.06 -6.55 7.51
C GLY A 113 3.46 -5.55 8.60
N ASP A 114 3.54 -4.28 8.24
CA ASP A 114 4.03 -3.22 9.12
C ASP A 114 3.20 -1.93 9.08
N ALA A 115 2.23 -1.81 8.17
CA ALA A 115 1.55 -0.54 7.92
C ALA A 115 0.02 -0.67 7.83
N ASN A 116 -0.67 0.46 7.79
CA ASN A 116 -2.13 0.53 7.75
C ASN A 116 -2.76 -0.21 6.54
N ASN A 117 -2.04 -0.30 5.42
CA ASN A 117 -2.51 -1.02 4.24
C ASN A 117 -2.49 -2.55 4.41
N ASP A 118 -1.88 -3.06 5.50
CA ASP A 118 -1.82 -4.48 5.85
C ASP A 118 -2.99 -4.95 6.73
N ILE A 119 -3.72 -4.02 7.33
CA ILE A 119 -4.83 -4.32 8.24
C ILE A 119 -5.88 -5.22 7.58
N GLY A 120 -6.16 -5.00 6.29
CA GLY A 120 -7.11 -5.83 5.54
C GLY A 120 -6.70 -7.31 5.51
N MET A 121 -5.42 -7.61 5.26
CA MET A 121 -4.95 -9.01 5.26
C MET A 121 -4.81 -9.58 6.68
N PHE A 122 -4.48 -8.78 7.69
CA PHE A 122 -4.45 -9.23 9.08
C PHE A 122 -5.81 -9.75 9.56
N ARG A 123 -6.89 -9.09 9.13
CA ARG A 123 -8.27 -9.47 9.49
C ARG A 123 -8.73 -10.79 8.88
N VAL A 124 -8.10 -11.26 7.82
CA VAL A 124 -8.57 -12.42 7.05
C VAL A 124 -7.62 -13.60 7.08
N ALA A 125 -6.35 -13.39 7.35
CA ALA A 125 -5.35 -14.45 7.45
C ALA A 125 -5.59 -15.36 8.65
N GLY A 126 -5.08 -16.59 8.58
CA GLY A 126 -5.07 -17.51 9.71
C GLY A 126 -4.21 -17.02 10.87
N LEU A 127 -3.08 -16.40 10.55
CA LEU A 127 -2.19 -15.71 11.50
C LEU A 127 -1.77 -14.37 10.93
N ALA A 128 -1.94 -13.31 11.71
CA ALA A 128 -1.38 -11.99 11.43
C ALA A 128 -0.06 -11.83 12.19
N GLY A 129 1.02 -11.52 11.51
CA GLY A 129 2.35 -11.21 12.05
C GLY A 129 2.70 -9.75 11.79
N ALA A 130 2.85 -8.95 12.84
CA ALA A 130 3.34 -7.59 12.70
C ALA A 130 4.86 -7.56 12.75
N MET A 131 5.47 -6.78 11.86
CA MET A 131 6.91 -6.49 11.93
C MET A 131 7.23 -5.65 13.17
N GLY A 132 8.42 -5.81 13.73
CA GLY A 132 8.87 -5.08 14.92
C GLY A 132 8.96 -3.56 14.73
N ASN A 133 9.12 -3.09 13.49
CA ASN A 133 9.09 -1.67 13.11
C ASN A 133 7.67 -1.11 12.85
N ALA A 134 6.62 -1.94 12.95
CA ALA A 134 5.26 -1.46 12.79
C ALA A 134 4.85 -0.53 13.94
N GLU A 135 3.93 0.40 13.64
CA GLU A 135 3.35 1.26 14.68
C GLU A 135 2.62 0.42 15.75
N PRO A 136 2.57 0.89 17.03
CA PRO A 136 1.99 0.11 18.13
C PRO A 136 0.54 -0.34 17.92
N ASP A 137 -0.28 0.46 17.23
CA ASP A 137 -1.66 0.12 16.90
C ASP A 137 -1.75 -0.99 15.85
N ILE A 138 -0.79 -1.08 14.94
CA ILE A 138 -0.68 -2.19 13.97
C ILE A 138 -0.22 -3.46 14.67
N GLN A 139 0.78 -3.36 15.56
CA GLN A 139 1.23 -4.51 16.36
C GLN A 139 0.11 -5.06 17.24
N ALA A 140 -0.73 -4.20 17.80
CA ALA A 140 -1.86 -4.61 18.65
C ALA A 140 -2.96 -5.38 17.89
N LEU A 141 -3.01 -5.29 16.56
CA LEU A 141 -3.96 -6.02 15.71
C LEU A 141 -3.44 -7.41 15.31
N ALA A 142 -2.16 -7.68 15.50
CA ALA A 142 -1.52 -8.92 15.08
C ALA A 142 -1.60 -10.00 16.18
N GLY A 143 -1.66 -11.25 15.76
CA GLY A 143 -1.55 -12.41 16.65
C GLY A 143 -0.12 -12.73 17.07
N ALA A 144 0.88 -12.17 16.37
CA ALA A 144 2.29 -12.31 16.66
C ALA A 144 3.05 -11.05 16.27
N VAL A 145 4.16 -10.77 16.97
CA VAL A 145 5.14 -9.75 16.56
C VAL A 145 6.44 -10.48 16.28
N VAL A 146 7.04 -10.18 15.14
CA VAL A 146 8.36 -10.69 14.72
C VAL A 146 9.40 -9.58 14.74
N ALA A 147 10.65 -9.87 14.44
CA ALA A 147 11.72 -8.88 14.35
C ALA A 147 11.37 -7.79 13.30
N ASP A 148 12.10 -6.70 13.33
CA ASP A 148 11.92 -5.61 12.37
C ASP A 148 12.52 -5.92 11.00
N CYS A 149 12.39 -4.98 10.07
CA CYS A 149 12.86 -5.13 8.69
C CYS A 149 14.40 -5.19 8.56
N ASP A 150 15.15 -4.72 9.56
CA ASP A 150 16.61 -4.75 9.60
C ASP A 150 17.16 -6.01 10.29
N HIS A 151 16.27 -6.81 10.89
CA HIS A 151 16.59 -8.03 11.65
C HIS A 151 15.83 -9.26 11.17
N ASP A 152 15.59 -9.34 9.86
CA ASP A 152 15.03 -10.54 9.19
C ASP A 152 13.65 -11.01 9.70
N GLY A 153 12.77 -10.10 10.13
CA GLY A 153 11.47 -10.45 10.72
C GLY A 153 10.58 -11.34 9.83
N CYS A 154 10.64 -11.19 8.52
CA CYS A 154 9.93 -12.10 7.61
C CYS A 154 10.49 -13.53 7.66
N ALA A 155 11.81 -13.70 7.76
CA ALA A 155 12.43 -15.01 7.91
C ALA A 155 12.04 -15.63 9.26
N GLU A 156 12.06 -14.84 10.34
CA GLU A 156 11.56 -15.30 11.65
C GLU A 156 10.11 -15.79 11.57
N ALA A 157 9.23 -15.08 10.85
CA ALA A 157 7.85 -15.53 10.68
C ALA A 157 7.75 -16.90 9.98
N ILE A 158 8.59 -17.13 8.96
CA ILE A 158 8.65 -18.41 8.24
C ILE A 158 9.14 -19.52 9.18
N ASP A 159 10.27 -19.30 9.86
CA ASP A 159 10.88 -20.30 10.72
C ASP A 159 9.98 -20.69 11.90
N ARG A 160 9.26 -19.74 12.48
CA ARG A 160 8.43 -19.99 13.67
C ARG A 160 7.06 -20.58 13.37
N TYR A 161 6.51 -20.33 12.19
CA TYR A 161 5.09 -20.61 11.94
C TYR A 161 4.82 -21.44 10.68
N LEU A 162 5.82 -21.66 9.79
CA LEU A 162 5.69 -22.47 8.58
C LEU A 162 6.58 -23.70 8.57
N LEU A 163 7.72 -23.69 9.26
CA LEU A 163 8.65 -24.82 9.36
C LEU A 163 8.59 -25.47 10.75
#